data_e0a858250fa05fa3d68581793c1c25f8
#
_entry.id   e0a858250fa05fa3d68581793c1c25f8
#
_cell.length_a   1.000
_cell.length_b   1.000
_cell.length_c   1.000
_cell.angle_alpha   90.00
_cell.angle_beta   90.00
_cell.angle_gamma   90.00
#
_symmetry.space_group_name_H-M   'P 1'
#
loop_
_entity.id
_entity.type
_entity.pdbx_description
1 polymer ?
#
loop_
_entity_poly.entity_id
_entity_poly.type
_entity_poly.pdbx_seq_one_letter_code
_entity_poly.pdbx_strand_id
1 'polypeptide(L)'
;MNEGPIEFTLRSYPRFPGYWYYPKFRLATWHPVGVLTDALADQIIEFIEMQEHDQDELFDRYTDFSGLTKVRLKVNHMFEIARRRRSAREPVNSAFFADQPVTLSIAKMYEGLMERAMITVGVFEKREAAAEWLGVPLQILYPPSKKK
;
A
#
# COMPACT_ATOMS: atom_id res chain seq x y z
N MET A 1 12.41 16.33 29.18
CA MET A 1 11.73 15.23 28.57
C MET A 1 12.45 14.74 27.32
N ASN A 2 12.61 13.50 27.24
CA ASN A 2 13.33 12.95 26.11
C ASN A 2 12.48 13.00 24.85
N GLU A 3 13.07 13.54 23.81
CA GLU A 3 12.41 13.63 22.52
C GLU A 3 13.03 12.67 21.52
N GLY A 4 13.61 11.60 22.03
CA GLY A 4 14.21 10.64 21.13
C GLY A 4 13.25 10.12 20.06
N PRO A 5 13.74 9.35 19.13
CA PRO A 5 12.89 8.84 18.05
C PRO A 5 11.73 8.04 18.60
N ILE A 6 10.59 8.20 17.97
CA ILE A 6 9.43 7.37 18.27
C ILE A 6 9.67 6.01 17.61
N GLU A 7 9.54 4.97 18.42
CA GLU A 7 9.72 3.62 17.91
C GLU A 7 8.37 2.94 17.82
N PHE A 8 8.15 2.28 16.71
CA PHE A 8 6.95 1.51 16.49
C PHE A 8 7.33 0.06 16.26
N THR A 9 6.60 -0.85 16.88
CA THR A 9 6.75 -2.25 16.56
C THR A 9 6.28 -2.45 15.13
N LEU A 10 7.12 -3.09 14.32
CA LEU A 10 6.73 -3.42 12.98
C LEU A 10 7.25 -4.80 12.62
N ARG A 11 6.61 -5.42 11.65
CA ARG A 11 7.01 -6.73 11.16
C ARG A 11 7.52 -6.57 9.75
N SER A 12 8.65 -7.22 9.47
CA SER A 12 9.21 -7.26 8.13
C SER A 12 9.13 -8.68 7.61
N TYR A 13 9.19 -8.81 6.30
CA TYR A 13 9.02 -10.09 5.64
C TYR A 13 10.16 -10.28 4.66
N PRO A 14 11.15 -11.10 4.98
CA PRO A 14 12.34 -11.21 4.14
C PRO A 14 12.05 -11.57 2.69
N ARG A 15 11.00 -12.36 2.47
CA ARG A 15 10.64 -12.76 1.10
C ARG A 15 9.96 -11.65 0.32
N PHE A 16 9.65 -10.55 1.00
CA PHE A 16 8.88 -9.49 0.38
C PHE A 16 9.43 -8.14 0.81
N PRO A 17 10.61 -7.77 0.28
CA PRO A 17 11.24 -6.52 0.68
C PRO A 17 10.37 -5.32 0.31
N GLY A 18 10.41 -4.32 1.17
CA GLY A 18 9.61 -3.12 0.96
C GLY A 18 8.21 -3.19 1.53
N TYR A 19 7.87 -4.31 2.16
CA TYR A 19 6.58 -4.47 2.82
C TYR A 19 6.80 -4.55 4.33
N TRP A 20 6.02 -3.77 5.08
CA TRP A 20 6.07 -3.78 6.54
C TRP A 20 4.65 -3.75 7.10
N TYR A 21 4.47 -4.32 8.27
CA TYR A 21 3.19 -4.30 8.97
C TYR A 21 3.38 -3.66 10.34
N TYR A 22 2.52 -2.70 10.66
CA TYR A 22 2.54 -1.96 11.93
C TYR A 22 1.34 -2.37 12.76
N PRO A 23 1.49 -3.31 13.70
CA PRO A 23 0.34 -3.81 14.46
C PRO A 23 -0.39 -2.73 15.23
N LYS A 24 0.35 -1.76 15.78
CA LYS A 24 -0.27 -0.70 16.57
C LYS A 24 -1.31 0.08 15.77
N PHE A 25 -1.07 0.27 14.49
CA PHE A 25 -1.96 1.06 13.64
C PHE A 25 -2.78 0.19 12.70
N ARG A 26 -2.58 -1.13 12.76
CA ARG A 26 -3.23 -2.05 11.83
C ARG A 26 -3.05 -1.55 10.40
N LEU A 27 -1.79 -1.32 10.05
CA LEU A 27 -1.46 -0.77 8.76
C LEU A 27 -0.35 -1.57 8.11
N ALA A 28 -0.59 -2.01 6.88
CA ALA A 28 0.45 -2.59 6.03
C ALA A 28 0.95 -1.51 5.09
N THR A 29 2.27 -1.39 4.96
CA THR A 29 2.85 -0.43 4.02
C THR A 29 3.68 -1.17 2.98
N TRP A 30 3.60 -0.70 1.75
CA TRP A 30 4.34 -1.29 0.65
C TRP A 30 5.07 -0.20 -0.12
N HIS A 31 6.38 -0.42 -0.32
CA HIS A 31 7.24 0.55 -1.02
C HIS A 31 7.93 -0.17 -2.19
N PRO A 32 7.23 -0.39 -3.29
CA PRO A 32 7.85 -1.07 -4.44
C PRO A 32 8.88 -0.16 -5.10
N VAL A 33 9.92 -0.77 -5.65
CA VAL A 33 10.95 -0.03 -6.36
C VAL A 33 11.15 -0.64 -7.74
N GLY A 34 11.55 0.20 -8.68
CA GLY A 34 11.90 -0.27 -10.01
C GLY A 34 10.70 -0.30 -10.93
N VAL A 35 10.47 -1.43 -11.59
CA VAL A 35 9.45 -1.56 -12.61
C VAL A 35 8.24 -2.28 -12.06
N LEU A 36 7.08 -1.65 -12.16
CA LEU A 36 5.82 -2.31 -11.79
C LEU A 36 5.35 -3.13 -12.96
N THR A 37 5.50 -4.45 -12.85
CA THR A 37 5.07 -5.39 -13.87
C THR A 37 3.83 -6.12 -13.42
N ASP A 38 3.20 -6.84 -14.35
CA ASP A 38 2.07 -7.71 -13.99
C ASP A 38 2.48 -8.71 -12.91
N ALA A 39 3.67 -9.28 -13.04
CA ALA A 39 4.15 -10.27 -12.07
C ALA A 39 4.34 -9.67 -10.68
N LEU A 40 4.90 -8.46 -10.61
CA LEU A 40 5.10 -7.82 -9.32
C LEU A 40 3.75 -7.48 -8.69
N ALA A 41 2.82 -7.00 -9.49
CA ALA A 41 1.49 -6.69 -8.98
C ALA A 41 0.80 -7.95 -8.44
N ASP A 42 0.94 -9.07 -9.15
CA ASP A 42 0.37 -10.34 -8.68
C ASP A 42 0.99 -10.77 -7.35
N GLN A 43 2.30 -10.63 -7.22
CA GLN A 43 2.99 -10.98 -5.98
C GLN A 43 2.42 -10.19 -4.80
N ILE A 44 2.23 -8.91 -5.01
CA ILE A 44 1.71 -8.04 -3.96
C ILE A 44 0.31 -8.46 -3.57
N ILE A 45 -0.54 -8.71 -4.57
CA ILE A 45 -1.92 -9.07 -4.29
C ILE A 45 -1.98 -10.39 -3.53
N GLU A 46 -1.19 -11.37 -3.95
CA GLU A 46 -1.14 -12.65 -3.26
C GLU A 46 -0.66 -12.49 -1.84
N PHE A 47 0.33 -11.63 -1.63
CA PHE A 47 0.85 -11.43 -0.29
C PHE A 47 -0.18 -10.73 0.59
N ILE A 48 -0.88 -9.73 0.06
CA ILE A 48 -1.93 -9.05 0.82
C ILE A 48 -3.04 -10.04 1.18
N GLU A 49 -3.44 -10.89 0.23
CA GLU A 49 -4.50 -11.86 0.51
C GLU A 49 -4.07 -12.87 1.56
N MET A 50 -2.80 -13.26 1.55
CA MET A 50 -2.28 -14.13 2.57
C MET A 50 -2.32 -13.45 3.93
N GLN A 51 -1.95 -12.17 3.99
CA GLN A 51 -2.01 -11.42 5.24
C GLN A 51 -3.44 -11.27 5.72
N GLU A 52 -4.38 -11.03 4.82
CA GLU A 52 -5.79 -10.94 5.19
C GLU A 52 -6.28 -12.24 5.81
N HIS A 53 -5.80 -13.36 5.28
CA HIS A 53 -6.19 -14.66 5.81
C HIS A 53 -5.56 -14.92 7.18
N ASP A 54 -4.31 -14.48 7.38
CA ASP A 54 -3.57 -14.80 8.58
C ASP A 54 -3.84 -13.86 9.75
N GLN A 55 -4.32 -12.64 9.47
CA GLN A 55 -4.58 -11.67 10.52
C GLN A 55 -5.97 -11.84 11.06
N ASP A 56 -6.11 -11.71 12.38
CA ASP A 56 -7.41 -11.78 13.03
C ASP A 56 -8.18 -10.47 12.92
N GLU A 57 -7.50 -9.38 12.61
CA GLU A 57 -8.10 -8.06 12.59
C GLU A 57 -7.98 -7.45 11.22
N LEU A 58 -8.93 -6.59 10.90
CA LEU A 58 -8.86 -5.81 9.67
C LEU A 58 -7.66 -4.88 9.73
N PHE A 59 -7.06 -4.62 8.58
CA PHE A 59 -5.96 -3.68 8.51
C PHE A 59 -6.06 -2.85 7.24
N ASP A 60 -5.63 -1.58 7.35
CA ASP A 60 -5.57 -0.68 6.22
C ASP A 60 -4.25 -0.87 5.48
N ARG A 61 -4.14 -0.29 4.30
CA ARG A 61 -2.94 -0.41 3.46
C ARG A 61 -2.49 0.94 2.96
N TYR A 62 -1.20 1.07 2.83
CA TYR A 62 -0.57 2.23 2.21
C TYR A 62 0.44 1.74 1.19
N THR A 63 0.29 2.17 -0.06
CA THR A 63 1.20 1.80 -1.16
C THR A 63 1.88 3.06 -1.65
N ASP A 64 3.21 3.05 -1.62
CA ASP A 64 4.02 4.22 -1.99
C ASP A 64 4.67 3.96 -3.33
N PHE A 65 4.21 4.67 -4.34
CA PHE A 65 4.73 4.48 -5.70
C PHE A 65 5.94 5.34 -6.02
N SER A 66 6.47 6.10 -5.05
CA SER A 66 7.56 7.03 -5.35
C SER A 66 8.85 6.33 -5.77
N GLY A 67 9.03 5.07 -5.41
CA GLY A 67 10.21 4.32 -5.81
C GLY A 67 10.11 3.65 -7.17
N LEU A 68 8.96 3.73 -7.80
CA LEU A 68 8.80 3.12 -9.13
C LEU A 68 9.44 4.00 -10.19
N THR A 69 10.17 3.37 -11.10
CA THR A 69 10.80 4.08 -12.21
C THR A 69 10.05 3.86 -13.52
N LYS A 70 9.26 2.80 -13.60
CA LYS A 70 8.50 2.47 -14.80
C LYS A 70 7.27 1.68 -14.42
N VAL A 71 6.24 1.78 -15.26
CA VAL A 71 5.03 0.98 -15.13
C VAL A 71 4.87 0.19 -16.41
N ARG A 72 4.84 -1.13 -16.28
CA ARG A 72 4.60 -2.05 -17.39
C ARG A 72 3.43 -2.97 -17.07
N LEU A 73 2.48 -2.45 -16.34
CA LEU A 73 1.28 -3.17 -15.96
C LEU A 73 0.26 -3.03 -17.09
N LYS A 74 -0.22 -4.16 -17.59
CA LYS A 74 -1.18 -4.13 -18.68
C LYS A 74 -2.55 -3.73 -18.17
N VAL A 75 -3.29 -2.99 -19.00
CA VAL A 75 -4.62 -2.52 -18.60
C VAL A 75 -5.54 -3.69 -18.28
N ASN A 76 -5.52 -4.73 -19.13
CA ASN A 76 -6.34 -5.91 -18.86
C ASN A 76 -6.01 -6.55 -17.53
N HIS A 77 -4.73 -6.56 -17.19
CA HIS A 77 -4.30 -7.15 -15.93
C HIS A 77 -4.80 -6.32 -14.74
N MET A 78 -4.80 -5.00 -14.90
CA MET A 78 -5.34 -4.11 -13.88
C MET A 78 -6.82 -4.41 -13.65
N PHE A 79 -7.58 -4.64 -14.72
CA PHE A 79 -8.99 -4.99 -14.58
C PHE A 79 -9.17 -6.30 -13.82
N GLU A 80 -8.31 -7.28 -14.08
CA GLU A 80 -8.39 -8.55 -13.38
C GLU A 80 -8.07 -8.42 -11.90
N ILE A 81 -7.06 -7.62 -11.59
CA ILE A 81 -6.72 -7.36 -10.19
C ILE A 81 -7.90 -6.69 -9.49
N ALA A 82 -8.48 -5.67 -10.13
CA ALA A 82 -9.60 -4.96 -9.51
C ALA A 82 -10.78 -5.90 -9.30
N ARG A 83 -11.09 -6.76 -10.28
CA ARG A 83 -12.18 -7.71 -10.12
C ARG A 83 -11.93 -8.61 -8.93
N ARG A 84 -10.72 -9.11 -8.79
CA ARG A 84 -10.34 -9.98 -7.68
C ARG A 84 -10.46 -9.26 -6.34
N ARG A 85 -9.98 -8.02 -6.27
CA ARG A 85 -10.00 -7.26 -5.03
C ARG A 85 -11.40 -6.75 -4.67
N ARG A 86 -12.25 -6.56 -5.67
CA ARG A 86 -13.63 -6.14 -5.40
C ARG A 86 -14.42 -7.22 -4.68
N SER A 87 -13.96 -8.46 -4.71
CA SER A 87 -14.64 -9.54 -4.00
C SER A 87 -14.29 -9.57 -2.51
N ALA A 88 -13.36 -8.72 -2.06
CA ALA A 88 -13.06 -8.63 -0.64
C ALA A 88 -14.30 -8.17 0.12
N ARG A 89 -14.50 -8.74 1.29
CA ARG A 89 -15.74 -8.53 2.04
C ARG A 89 -15.58 -7.63 3.24
N GLU A 90 -14.38 -7.13 3.49
CA GLU A 90 -14.11 -6.40 4.71
C GLU A 90 -13.81 -4.95 4.39
N PRO A 91 -14.44 -4.02 5.14
CA PRO A 91 -14.24 -2.60 4.87
C PRO A 91 -12.90 -2.13 5.41
N VAL A 92 -11.98 -1.82 4.50
CA VAL A 92 -10.68 -1.29 4.85
C VAL A 92 -10.34 -0.15 3.90
N ASN A 93 -9.35 0.64 4.28
CA ASN A 93 -8.86 1.74 3.46
C ASN A 93 -7.53 1.36 2.84
N SER A 94 -7.36 1.71 1.57
CA SER A 94 -6.14 1.46 0.84
C SER A 94 -5.70 2.78 0.22
N ALA A 95 -4.65 3.38 0.76
CA ALA A 95 -4.14 4.66 0.30
C ALA A 95 -2.96 4.43 -0.65
N PHE A 96 -2.95 5.17 -1.75
CA PHE A 96 -1.85 5.14 -2.71
C PHE A 96 -1.23 6.52 -2.77
N PHE A 97 0.08 6.58 -2.65
CA PHE A 97 0.81 7.83 -2.84
C PHE A 97 1.55 7.75 -4.18
N ALA A 98 1.36 8.75 -5.01
CA ALA A 98 2.01 8.80 -6.33
C ALA A 98 2.38 10.25 -6.61
N ASP A 99 3.66 10.47 -6.94
CA ASP A 99 4.18 11.79 -7.19
C ASP A 99 4.64 11.98 -8.64
N GLN A 100 4.37 11.01 -9.50
CA GLN A 100 4.72 11.07 -10.91
C GLN A 100 3.46 10.88 -11.75
N PRO A 101 3.38 11.53 -12.92
CA PRO A 101 2.17 11.44 -13.73
C PRO A 101 1.75 10.01 -14.07
N VAL A 102 2.71 9.14 -14.43
CA VAL A 102 2.35 7.79 -14.86
C VAL A 102 1.85 6.96 -13.69
N THR A 103 2.49 7.06 -12.53
CA THR A 103 2.04 6.29 -11.38
C THR A 103 0.74 6.87 -10.83
N LEU A 104 0.57 8.17 -10.89
CA LEU A 104 -0.68 8.78 -10.48
C LEU A 104 -1.84 8.30 -11.36
N SER A 105 -1.60 8.21 -12.67
CA SER A 105 -2.63 7.73 -13.58
C SER A 105 -3.06 6.30 -13.27
N ILE A 106 -2.08 5.43 -13.00
CA ILE A 106 -2.37 4.04 -12.67
C ILE A 106 -3.15 3.95 -11.36
N ALA A 107 -2.73 4.70 -10.36
CA ALA A 107 -3.43 4.68 -9.07
C ALA A 107 -4.86 5.17 -9.22
N LYS A 108 -5.07 6.22 -10.01
CA LYS A 108 -6.42 6.75 -10.21
C LYS A 108 -7.29 5.79 -11.02
N MET A 109 -6.70 5.06 -11.97
CA MET A 109 -7.45 4.05 -12.68
C MET A 109 -7.94 2.98 -11.71
N TYR A 110 -7.06 2.52 -10.83
CA TYR A 110 -7.45 1.52 -9.84
C TYR A 110 -8.52 2.05 -8.90
N GLU A 111 -8.39 3.31 -8.47
CA GLU A 111 -9.40 3.93 -7.62
C GLU A 111 -10.77 3.88 -8.28
N GLY A 112 -10.83 4.24 -9.57
CA GLY A 112 -12.09 4.20 -10.29
C GLY A 112 -12.67 2.79 -10.41
N LEU A 113 -11.80 1.81 -10.66
CA LEU A 113 -12.24 0.43 -10.78
C LEU A 113 -12.74 -0.14 -9.46
N MET A 114 -12.31 0.44 -8.35
CA MET A 114 -12.69 -0.06 -7.02
C MET A 114 -13.86 0.72 -6.41
N GLU A 115 -14.50 1.58 -7.16
CA GLU A 115 -15.64 2.32 -6.66
C GLU A 115 -16.71 1.37 -6.12
N ARG A 116 -17.23 1.70 -4.95
CA ARG A 116 -18.27 0.93 -4.27
C ARG A 116 -17.84 -0.45 -3.81
N ALA A 117 -16.55 -0.76 -3.91
CA ALA A 117 -16.04 -1.98 -3.29
C ALA A 117 -15.90 -1.77 -1.80
N MET A 118 -15.79 -2.87 -1.05
CA MET A 118 -15.58 -2.78 0.39
C MET A 118 -14.23 -2.14 0.71
N ILE A 119 -13.24 -2.37 -0.14
CA ILE A 119 -11.96 -1.68 0.00
C ILE A 119 -12.12 -0.28 -0.58
N THR A 120 -11.93 0.73 0.26
CA THR A 120 -11.99 2.11 -0.18
C THR A 120 -10.60 2.56 -0.59
N VAL A 121 -10.44 2.91 -1.86
CA VAL A 121 -9.16 3.34 -2.39
C VAL A 121 -9.09 4.86 -2.41
N GLY A 122 -8.00 5.41 -1.88
CA GLY A 122 -7.73 6.84 -1.95
C GLY A 122 -6.39 7.07 -2.61
N VAL A 123 -6.28 8.11 -3.43
CA VAL A 123 -5.04 8.43 -4.15
C VAL A 123 -4.60 9.81 -3.74
N PHE A 124 -3.33 9.93 -3.39
CA PHE A 124 -2.79 11.15 -2.82
C PHE A 124 -1.48 11.51 -3.49
N GLU A 125 -1.28 12.80 -3.71
CA GLU A 125 -0.03 13.31 -4.27
C GLU A 125 0.90 13.84 -3.18
N LYS A 126 0.48 13.76 -1.92
CA LYS A 126 1.30 14.12 -0.77
C LYS A 126 1.13 13.08 0.30
N ARG A 127 2.24 12.68 0.91
CA ARG A 127 2.17 11.68 1.98
C ARG A 127 1.40 12.19 3.18
N GLU A 128 1.49 13.51 3.46
CA GLU A 128 0.77 14.10 4.58
C GLU A 128 -0.73 13.87 4.45
N ALA A 129 -1.25 14.03 3.23
CA ALA A 129 -2.67 13.82 3.00
C ALA A 129 -3.06 12.36 3.21
N ALA A 130 -2.20 11.45 2.77
CA ALA A 130 -2.45 10.02 2.98
C ALA A 130 -2.43 9.68 4.47
N ALA A 131 -1.46 10.23 5.21
CA ALA A 131 -1.35 9.97 6.64
C ALA A 131 -2.59 10.47 7.37
N GLU A 132 -3.06 11.64 7.02
CA GLU A 132 -4.25 12.20 7.64
C GLU A 132 -5.49 11.34 7.35
N TRP A 133 -5.62 10.91 6.10
CA TRP A 133 -6.75 10.09 5.69
C TRP A 133 -6.75 8.75 6.41
N LEU A 134 -5.56 8.17 6.60
CA LEU A 134 -5.42 6.89 7.29
C LEU A 134 -5.45 7.04 8.82
N GLY A 135 -5.24 8.25 9.32
CA GLY A 135 -5.21 8.48 10.77
C GLY A 135 -3.96 7.96 11.43
N VAL A 136 -2.81 8.05 10.77
CA VAL A 136 -1.55 7.50 11.27
C VAL A 136 -0.47 8.57 11.24
N PRO A 137 0.60 8.40 12.04
CA PRO A 137 1.73 9.33 11.99
C PRO A 137 2.40 9.31 10.62
N LEU A 138 2.78 10.49 10.15
CA LEU A 138 3.42 10.60 8.84
C LEU A 138 4.69 9.76 8.73
N GLN A 139 5.46 9.68 9.80
CA GLN A 139 6.76 9.03 9.73
C GLN A 139 6.67 7.54 9.41
N ILE A 140 5.54 6.88 9.67
CA ILE A 140 5.46 5.47 9.34
C ILE A 140 5.14 5.24 7.86
N LEU A 141 4.82 6.28 7.12
CA LEU A 141 4.61 6.15 5.68
C LEU A 141 5.93 6.21 4.89
N TYR A 142 7.02 6.54 5.54
CA TYR A 142 8.34 6.44 4.92
C TYR A 142 8.93 5.07 5.20
N PRO A 143 9.81 4.58 4.31
CA PRO A 143 10.47 3.31 4.62
C PRO A 143 11.23 3.41 5.93
N PRO A 144 11.23 2.36 6.74
CA PRO A 144 11.99 2.41 7.99
C PRO A 144 13.46 2.70 7.73
N SER A 145 14.04 3.55 8.59
CA SER A 145 15.45 3.90 8.45
C SER A 145 16.30 2.69 8.77
N LYS A 146 17.37 2.52 8.00
CA LYS A 146 18.32 1.48 8.28
C LYS A 146 19.29 1.95 9.34
N LYS A 147 19.57 1.09 10.30
CA LYS A 147 20.58 1.40 11.28
C LYS A 147 21.94 1.25 10.70
N LYS A 148 22.83 2.09 11.11
CA LYS A 148 24.21 1.99 10.69
C LYS A 148 24.99 1.18 11.68
#